data_b5a5c3437957677ac9aaecd46a4532f2
#
_entry.id   b5a5c3437957677ac9aaecd46a4532f2
#
_cell.length_a   1.000
_cell.length_b   1.000
_cell.length_c   1.000
_cell.angle_alpha   90.00
_cell.angle_beta   90.00
_cell.angle_gamma   90.00
#
_symmetry.space_group_name_H-M   'P 1'
#
loop_
_entity.id
_entity.type
_entity.pdbx_description
1 polymer ?
#
loop_
_entity_poly.entity_id
_entity_poly.type
_entity_poly.pdbx_seq_one_letter_code
_entity_poly.pdbx_strand_id
1 'polypeptide(L)'
;MALALVVMADDATALDFSADRIVKSGKSVVTAHVNAKDDRWRFEFAQPQGGASIIIVRMDLQSSWLILSRRRQYLELPIADEHRLAVNETMEGELSRELVGDQILNGYPTELFEVTVAENGESRQYYRWVTKGQRFPVKTVSKQGTWSEEFRHLIFTEQSPFLFELPQRLDRANPPVKMQQ
;
A
#
# COMPACT_ATOMS: atom_id res chain seq x y z
N MET A 1 3.21 2.80 -47.27
CA MET A 1 2.37 3.32 -46.15
C MET A 1 2.83 2.65 -44.86
N ALA A 2 3.53 3.41 -44.02
CA ALA A 2 3.99 2.90 -42.72
C ALA A 2 2.95 3.28 -41.68
N LEU A 3 2.34 2.29 -41.02
CA LEU A 3 1.38 2.47 -39.94
C LEU A 3 2.18 2.73 -38.66
N ALA A 4 2.19 3.95 -38.17
CA ALA A 4 2.78 4.30 -36.89
C ALA A 4 1.84 3.81 -35.77
N LEU A 5 2.32 2.80 -34.99
CA LEU A 5 1.66 2.33 -33.77
C LEU A 5 1.92 3.39 -32.68
N VAL A 6 0.95 4.23 -32.39
CA VAL A 6 0.97 5.13 -31.22
C VAL A 6 0.71 4.25 -30.00
N VAL A 7 1.76 3.92 -29.27
CA VAL A 7 1.65 3.36 -27.92
C VAL A 7 1.22 4.50 -27.02
N MET A 8 -0.05 4.56 -26.64
CA MET A 8 -0.52 5.39 -25.54
C MET A 8 0.06 4.78 -24.27
N ALA A 9 1.07 5.43 -23.69
CA ALA A 9 1.45 5.16 -22.31
C ALA A 9 0.26 5.58 -21.45
N ASP A 10 -0.42 4.64 -20.77
CA ASP A 10 -1.28 4.96 -19.65
C ASP A 10 -0.40 5.65 -18.59
N ASP A 11 -0.47 6.98 -18.54
CA ASP A 11 -0.01 7.74 -17.38
C ASP A 11 -0.87 7.27 -16.19
N ALA A 12 -0.38 6.31 -15.45
CA ALA A 12 -0.89 6.01 -14.12
C ALA A 12 -0.74 7.31 -13.32
N THR A 13 -1.81 8.09 -13.24
CA THR A 13 -1.83 9.32 -12.45
C THR A 13 -1.51 8.91 -11.02
N ALA A 14 -0.33 9.30 -10.56
CA ALA A 14 0.10 9.10 -9.19
C ALA A 14 -0.98 9.67 -8.28
N LEU A 15 -1.60 8.80 -7.47
CA LEU A 15 -2.69 9.20 -6.59
C LEU A 15 -2.12 9.74 -5.28
N ASP A 16 -2.20 11.06 -5.11
CA ASP A 16 -1.94 11.68 -3.82
C ASP A 16 -3.14 11.47 -2.90
N PHE A 17 -2.94 10.78 -1.76
CA PHE A 17 -4.03 10.53 -0.81
C PHE A 17 -3.54 10.37 0.63
N SER A 18 -4.49 10.47 1.57
CA SER A 18 -4.33 9.98 2.93
C SER A 18 -5.48 9.04 3.30
N ALA A 19 -5.22 8.06 4.17
CA ALA A 19 -6.22 7.10 4.64
C ALA A 19 -5.75 6.40 5.93
N ASP A 20 -6.69 5.76 6.63
CA ASP A 20 -6.38 4.77 7.66
C ASP A 20 -6.38 3.37 7.03
N ARG A 21 -5.21 2.74 6.99
CA ARG A 21 -5.00 1.38 6.49
C ARG A 21 -5.12 0.37 7.61
N ILE A 22 -5.96 -0.63 7.44
CA ILE A 22 -6.18 -1.72 8.40
C ILE A 22 -5.85 -3.04 7.69
N VAL A 23 -4.82 -3.74 8.15
CA VAL A 23 -4.46 -5.07 7.64
C VAL A 23 -4.76 -6.10 8.72
N LYS A 24 -5.49 -7.15 8.36
CA LYS A 24 -5.76 -8.30 9.23
C LYS A 24 -5.13 -9.55 8.61
N SER A 25 -4.40 -10.30 9.42
CA SER A 25 -3.82 -11.58 9.03
C SER A 25 -3.94 -12.56 10.20
N GLY A 26 -4.81 -13.55 10.07
CA GLY A 26 -5.17 -14.43 11.17
C GLY A 26 -5.73 -13.63 12.36
N LYS A 27 -5.02 -13.70 13.51
CA LYS A 27 -5.38 -12.95 14.73
C LYS A 27 -4.71 -11.57 14.82
N SER A 28 -3.78 -11.27 13.94
CA SER A 28 -3.05 -10.00 13.93
C SER A 28 -3.87 -8.92 13.23
N VAL A 29 -3.89 -7.72 13.84
CA VAL A 29 -4.46 -6.51 13.23
C VAL A 29 -3.42 -5.40 13.32
N VAL A 30 -3.05 -4.85 12.17
CA VAL A 30 -2.15 -3.70 12.08
C VAL A 30 -2.94 -2.52 11.52
N THR A 31 -2.88 -1.40 12.23
CA THR A 31 -3.51 -0.14 11.80
C THR A 31 -2.45 0.94 11.68
N ALA A 32 -2.48 1.64 10.56
CA ALA A 32 -1.61 2.78 10.30
C ALA A 32 -2.36 3.88 9.57
N HIS A 33 -2.06 5.13 9.91
CA HIS A 33 -2.39 6.24 9.03
C HIS A 33 -1.38 6.27 7.89
N VAL A 34 -1.88 6.39 6.64
CA VAL A 34 -1.07 6.37 5.43
C VAL A 34 -1.19 7.70 4.72
N ASN A 35 -0.05 8.27 4.31
CA ASN A 35 0.02 9.33 3.31
C ASN A 35 0.78 8.77 2.10
N ALA A 36 0.30 9.05 0.90
CA ALA A 36 0.95 8.65 -0.34
C ALA A 36 1.06 9.83 -1.30
N LYS A 37 2.19 9.95 -1.98
CA LYS A 37 2.48 10.94 -3.01
C LYS A 37 3.48 10.35 -4.00
N ASP A 38 3.09 10.26 -5.28
CA ASP A 38 3.93 9.66 -6.32
C ASP A 38 4.42 8.25 -5.90
N ASP A 39 5.73 8.02 -5.97
CA ASP A 39 6.41 6.78 -5.56
C ASP A 39 6.87 6.80 -4.08
N ARG A 40 6.18 7.55 -3.22
CA ARG A 40 6.53 7.71 -1.81
C ARG A 40 5.31 7.51 -0.94
N TRP A 41 5.49 6.80 0.17
CA TRP A 41 4.45 6.66 1.18
C TRP A 41 5.00 6.61 2.58
N ARG A 42 4.16 7.02 3.52
CA ARG A 42 4.45 7.10 4.94
C ARG A 42 3.37 6.37 5.69
N PHE A 43 3.77 5.47 6.56
CA PHE A 43 2.91 4.77 7.52
C PHE A 43 3.18 5.30 8.93
N GLU A 44 2.14 5.74 9.63
CA GLU A 44 2.18 6.06 11.06
C GLU A 44 1.35 5.01 11.80
N PHE A 45 2.01 4.11 12.52
CA PHE A 45 1.36 2.98 13.17
C PHE A 45 0.69 3.37 14.47
N ALA A 46 -0.56 2.94 14.69
CA ALA A 46 -1.25 3.07 15.97
C ALA A 46 -0.52 2.32 17.10
N GLN A 47 0.13 1.19 16.77
CA GLN A 47 1.04 0.45 17.64
C GLN A 47 2.34 0.19 16.88
N PRO A 48 3.52 0.47 17.48
CA PRO A 48 4.80 0.28 16.79
C PRO A 48 4.96 -1.15 16.25
N GLN A 49 5.43 -1.26 15.01
CA GLN A 49 5.71 -2.52 14.33
C GLN A 49 7.22 -2.77 14.33
N GLY A 50 7.68 -3.89 14.94
CA GLY A 50 9.12 -4.14 15.11
C GLY A 50 9.88 -3.03 15.85
N GLY A 51 9.17 -2.19 16.64
CA GLY A 51 9.72 -1.02 17.32
C GLY A 51 9.62 0.28 16.50
N ALA A 52 9.33 0.21 15.22
CA ALA A 52 9.12 1.39 14.37
C ALA A 52 7.70 1.94 14.58
N SER A 53 7.60 3.24 14.87
CA SER A 53 6.33 3.96 14.93
C SER A 53 5.94 4.57 13.59
N ILE A 54 6.91 4.82 12.73
CA ILE A 54 6.74 5.37 11.39
C ILE A 54 7.63 4.60 10.43
N ILE A 55 7.09 4.31 9.23
CA ILE A 55 7.88 3.82 8.10
C ILE A 55 7.67 4.78 6.93
N ILE A 56 8.76 5.27 6.36
CA ILE A 56 8.75 6.06 5.13
C ILE A 56 9.35 5.21 4.02
N VAL A 57 8.61 5.01 2.95
CA VAL A 57 9.05 4.26 1.77
C VAL A 57 9.35 5.24 0.64
N ARG A 58 10.53 5.12 0.07
CA ARG A 58 11.07 5.92 -1.02
C ARG A 58 11.41 5.00 -2.19
N MET A 59 10.41 4.73 -3.05
CA MET A 59 10.63 3.91 -4.25
C MET A 59 11.64 4.55 -5.19
N ASP A 60 11.64 5.88 -5.26
CA ASP A 60 12.61 6.68 -6.00
C ASP A 60 14.07 6.47 -5.52
N LEU A 61 14.27 6.13 -4.24
CA LEU A 61 15.57 5.84 -3.63
C LEU A 61 15.79 4.34 -3.41
N GLN A 62 14.84 3.47 -3.76
CA GLN A 62 14.85 2.03 -3.49
C GLN A 62 15.12 1.69 -2.01
N SER A 63 14.59 2.51 -1.09
CA SER A 63 14.90 2.44 0.34
C SER A 63 13.66 2.68 1.19
N SER A 64 13.65 2.14 2.39
CA SER A 64 12.69 2.46 3.43
C SER A 64 13.39 2.91 4.72
N TRP A 65 12.80 3.88 5.41
CA TRP A 65 13.29 4.40 6.69
C TRP A 65 12.33 4.01 7.80
N LEU A 66 12.79 3.15 8.71
CA LEU A 66 12.06 2.72 9.89
C LEU A 66 12.41 3.64 11.06
N ILE A 67 11.47 4.47 11.49
CA ILE A 67 11.71 5.48 12.53
C ILE A 67 11.35 4.91 13.89
N LEU A 68 12.38 4.80 14.74
CA LEU A 68 12.32 4.34 16.11
C LEU A 68 12.16 5.56 17.05
N SER A 69 10.97 6.16 17.08
CA SER A 69 10.73 7.46 17.73
C SER A 69 11.17 7.48 19.20
N ARG A 70 10.95 6.41 19.96
CA ARG A 70 11.36 6.30 21.37
C ARG A 70 12.89 6.39 21.56
N ARG A 71 13.67 5.98 20.55
CA ARG A 71 15.14 5.99 20.57
C ARG A 71 15.73 7.21 19.86
N ARG A 72 14.89 7.99 19.18
CA ARG A 72 15.30 9.08 18.28
C ARG A 72 16.29 8.58 17.20
N GLN A 73 16.03 7.41 16.67
CA GLN A 73 16.86 6.74 15.67
C GLN A 73 16.02 6.34 14.45
N TYR A 74 16.70 6.09 13.34
CA TYR A 74 16.12 5.43 12.19
C TYR A 74 17.02 4.31 11.67
N LEU A 75 16.40 3.32 11.04
CA LEU A 75 17.06 2.28 10.26
C LEU A 75 16.76 2.54 8.79
N GLU A 76 17.77 2.43 7.95
CA GLU A 76 17.58 2.43 6.49
C GLU A 76 17.73 0.99 6.00
N LEU A 77 16.69 0.48 5.33
CA LEU A 77 16.57 -0.89 4.87
C LEU A 77 16.10 -0.93 3.42
N PRO A 78 16.36 -2.01 2.67
CA PRO A 78 15.68 -2.29 1.42
C PRO A 78 14.16 -2.29 1.63
N ILE A 79 13.41 -2.00 0.58
CA ILE A 79 11.95 -2.00 0.63
C ILE A 79 11.46 -3.44 0.80
N ALA A 80 10.77 -3.72 1.89
CA ALA A 80 10.11 -5.00 2.12
C ALA A 80 8.72 -5.02 1.43
N ASP A 81 8.26 -6.18 0.99
CA ASP A 81 6.99 -6.32 0.27
C ASP A 81 5.79 -5.88 1.12
N GLU A 82 5.81 -6.15 2.44
CA GLU A 82 4.78 -5.68 3.37
C GLU A 82 4.69 -4.15 3.49
N HIS A 83 5.74 -3.43 3.08
CA HIS A 83 5.78 -1.97 3.05
C HIS A 83 5.30 -1.40 1.71
N ARG A 84 5.03 -2.22 0.70
CA ARG A 84 4.46 -1.78 -0.57
C ARG A 84 2.96 -1.54 -0.42
N LEU A 85 2.47 -0.49 -1.08
CA LEU A 85 1.04 -0.23 -1.17
C LEU A 85 0.49 -0.85 -2.46
N ALA A 86 -0.47 -1.77 -2.33
CA ALA A 86 -1.17 -2.39 -3.45
C ALA A 86 -2.40 -1.54 -3.83
N VAL A 87 -2.18 -0.30 -4.27
CA VAL A 87 -3.23 0.68 -4.60
C VAL A 87 -3.65 0.70 -6.07
N ASN A 88 -3.06 -0.15 -6.90
CA ASN A 88 -3.47 -0.31 -8.29
C ASN A 88 -4.86 -0.97 -8.37
N GLU A 89 -5.65 -0.62 -9.37
CA GLU A 89 -6.93 -1.25 -9.62
C GLU A 89 -6.80 -2.77 -9.78
N THR A 90 -5.80 -3.22 -10.56
CA THR A 90 -5.46 -4.63 -10.76
C THR A 90 -4.48 -5.11 -9.71
N MET A 91 -4.60 -6.38 -9.32
CA MET A 91 -3.64 -7.04 -8.42
C MET A 91 -2.44 -7.54 -9.22
N GLU A 92 -1.26 -7.53 -8.61
CA GLU A 92 -0.08 -8.17 -9.20
C GLU A 92 -0.33 -9.67 -9.40
N GLY A 93 0.02 -10.21 -10.57
CA GLY A 93 -0.25 -11.60 -10.91
C GLY A 93 -1.71 -11.95 -11.17
N GLU A 94 -2.58 -10.95 -11.40
CA GLU A 94 -3.99 -11.17 -11.69
C GLU A 94 -4.20 -11.99 -12.96
N LEU A 95 -4.91 -13.13 -12.83
CA LEU A 95 -5.22 -14.05 -13.92
C LEU A 95 -6.62 -13.81 -14.48
N SER A 96 -7.58 -13.49 -13.62
CA SER A 96 -8.96 -13.21 -14.02
C SER A 96 -9.64 -12.29 -13.02
N ARG A 97 -10.66 -11.58 -13.51
CA ARG A 97 -11.51 -10.68 -12.74
C ARG A 97 -12.94 -10.82 -13.21
N GLU A 98 -13.88 -10.98 -12.29
CA GLU A 98 -15.31 -11.04 -12.55
C GLU A 98 -16.03 -9.99 -11.70
N LEU A 99 -16.87 -9.16 -12.34
CA LEU A 99 -17.72 -8.19 -11.64
C LEU A 99 -18.85 -8.93 -10.93
N VAL A 100 -18.89 -8.84 -9.60
CA VAL A 100 -19.96 -9.41 -8.76
C VAL A 100 -21.14 -8.46 -8.65
N GLY A 101 -20.86 -7.14 -8.54
CA GLY A 101 -21.90 -6.13 -8.46
C GLY A 101 -21.42 -4.80 -7.86
N ASP A 102 -22.36 -3.90 -7.67
CA ASP A 102 -22.14 -2.57 -7.11
C ASP A 102 -22.48 -2.54 -5.62
N GLN A 103 -21.66 -1.84 -4.84
CA GLN A 103 -21.89 -1.65 -3.41
C GLN A 103 -21.46 -0.24 -2.97
N ILE A 104 -22.00 0.21 -1.84
CA ILE A 104 -21.44 1.37 -1.12
C ILE A 104 -20.63 0.83 0.06
N LEU A 105 -19.34 1.08 0.07
CA LEU A 105 -18.44 0.69 1.14
C LEU A 105 -17.77 1.91 1.77
N ASN A 106 -17.91 2.10 3.08
CA ASN A 106 -17.36 3.26 3.83
C ASN A 106 -17.77 4.63 3.23
N GLY A 107 -18.97 4.72 2.60
CA GLY A 107 -19.46 5.92 1.94
C GLY A 107 -19.01 6.08 0.47
N TYR A 108 -18.16 5.19 -0.05
CA TYR A 108 -17.70 5.22 -1.44
C TYR A 108 -18.55 4.29 -2.33
N PRO A 109 -19.08 4.78 -3.48
CA PRO A 109 -19.60 3.90 -4.52
C PRO A 109 -18.48 3.02 -5.07
N THR A 110 -18.65 1.71 -4.96
CA THR A 110 -17.64 0.72 -5.37
C THR A 110 -18.23 -0.33 -6.30
N GLU A 111 -17.37 -0.91 -7.10
CA GLU A 111 -17.57 -2.18 -7.79
C GLU A 111 -16.87 -3.29 -6.98
N LEU A 112 -17.58 -4.39 -6.75
CA LEU A 112 -17.04 -5.59 -6.14
C LEU A 112 -16.62 -6.56 -7.22
N PHE A 113 -15.37 -6.97 -7.18
CA PHE A 113 -14.83 -7.99 -8.07
C PHE A 113 -14.45 -9.25 -7.29
N GLU A 114 -14.68 -10.42 -7.90
CA GLU A 114 -13.98 -11.64 -7.56
C GLU A 114 -12.72 -11.71 -8.44
N VAL A 115 -11.55 -11.83 -7.82
CA VAL A 115 -10.25 -11.77 -8.49
C VAL A 115 -9.47 -13.05 -8.22
N THR A 116 -8.92 -13.66 -9.25
CA THR A 116 -7.99 -14.79 -9.14
C THR A 116 -6.58 -14.32 -9.46
N VAL A 117 -5.62 -14.64 -8.59
CA VAL A 117 -4.22 -14.21 -8.67
C VAL A 117 -3.30 -15.43 -8.65
N ALA A 118 -2.24 -15.42 -9.45
CA ALA A 118 -1.12 -16.34 -9.31
C ALA A 118 -0.15 -15.81 -8.25
N GLU A 119 0.01 -16.53 -7.16
CA GLU A 119 0.88 -16.17 -6.05
C GLU A 119 1.71 -17.38 -5.61
N ASN A 120 3.05 -17.29 -5.72
CA ASN A 120 3.98 -18.36 -5.36
C ASN A 120 3.69 -19.72 -6.06
N GLY A 121 3.21 -19.69 -7.32
CA GLY A 121 2.86 -20.89 -8.08
C GLY A 121 1.49 -21.50 -7.74
N GLU A 122 0.74 -20.87 -6.84
CA GLU A 122 -0.64 -21.25 -6.49
C GLU A 122 -1.64 -20.22 -7.03
N SER A 123 -2.87 -20.67 -7.24
CA SER A 123 -3.99 -19.77 -7.58
C SER A 123 -4.74 -19.40 -6.31
N ARG A 124 -4.87 -18.12 -6.02
CA ARG A 124 -5.60 -17.60 -4.87
C ARG A 124 -6.73 -16.69 -5.30
N GLN A 125 -7.81 -16.68 -4.54
CA GLN A 125 -9.01 -15.90 -4.83
C GLN A 125 -9.24 -14.84 -3.77
N TYR A 126 -9.67 -13.65 -4.25
CA TYR A 126 -9.94 -12.48 -3.43
C TYR A 126 -11.27 -11.84 -3.84
N TYR A 127 -11.89 -11.16 -2.88
CA TYR A 127 -12.90 -10.14 -3.14
C TYR A 127 -12.26 -8.78 -3.05
N ARG A 128 -12.49 -7.93 -4.05
CA ARG A 128 -11.87 -6.61 -4.14
C ARG A 128 -12.91 -5.54 -4.46
N TRP A 129 -13.01 -4.54 -3.58
CA TRP A 129 -13.87 -3.38 -3.72
C TRP A 129 -13.05 -2.23 -4.29
N VAL A 130 -13.43 -1.74 -5.46
CA VAL A 130 -12.74 -0.66 -6.19
C VAL A 130 -13.69 0.52 -6.33
N THR A 131 -13.24 1.74 -5.96
CA THR A 131 -14.06 2.95 -6.13
C THR A 131 -14.37 3.20 -7.61
N LYS A 132 -15.59 3.64 -7.91
CA LYS A 132 -16.02 3.92 -9.30
C LYS A 132 -15.28 5.13 -9.89
N GLY A 133 -14.95 6.13 -9.07
CA GLY A 133 -14.31 7.36 -9.51
C GLY A 133 -12.81 7.20 -9.77
N GLN A 134 -12.03 7.03 -8.71
CA GLN A 134 -10.56 6.99 -8.78
C GLN A 134 -9.98 5.60 -9.06
N ARG A 135 -10.82 4.59 -9.22
CA ARG A 135 -10.42 3.18 -9.40
C ARG A 135 -9.50 2.66 -8.28
N PHE A 136 -9.68 3.21 -7.08
CA PHE A 136 -8.86 2.88 -5.90
C PHE A 136 -9.43 1.66 -5.17
N PRO A 137 -8.60 0.67 -4.80
CA PRO A 137 -9.03 -0.52 -4.06
C PRO A 137 -9.21 -0.20 -2.57
N VAL A 138 -10.44 0.13 -2.15
CA VAL A 138 -10.72 0.47 -0.73
C VAL A 138 -10.73 -0.74 0.18
N LYS A 139 -10.92 -1.96 -0.36
CA LYS A 139 -10.87 -3.19 0.41
C LYS A 139 -10.51 -4.39 -0.45
N THR A 140 -9.70 -5.27 0.10
CA THR A 140 -9.38 -6.58 -0.46
C THR A 140 -9.48 -7.63 0.64
N VAL A 141 -10.10 -8.77 0.38
CA VAL A 141 -10.27 -9.87 1.35
C VAL A 141 -9.96 -11.18 0.65
N SER A 142 -9.10 -12.02 1.23
CA SER A 142 -8.92 -13.39 0.74
C SER A 142 -10.24 -14.17 0.87
N LYS A 143 -10.59 -14.98 -0.12
CA LYS A 143 -11.88 -15.72 -0.12
C LYS A 143 -11.99 -16.65 1.10
N GLN A 144 -10.85 -17.11 1.64
CA GLN A 144 -10.81 -17.90 2.87
C GLN A 144 -11.01 -17.07 4.16
N GLY A 145 -11.04 -15.75 4.06
CA GLY A 145 -11.19 -14.83 5.19
C GLY A 145 -9.98 -14.72 6.12
N THR A 146 -8.84 -15.32 5.75
CA THR A 146 -7.63 -15.34 6.58
C THR A 146 -6.83 -14.07 6.52
N TRP A 147 -7.03 -13.27 5.46
CA TRP A 147 -6.35 -11.99 5.23
C TRP A 147 -7.30 -10.95 4.68
N SER A 148 -7.12 -9.71 5.09
CA SER A 148 -7.79 -8.55 4.50
C SER A 148 -6.99 -7.28 4.67
N GLU A 149 -7.16 -6.36 3.71
CA GLU A 149 -6.70 -4.99 3.74
C GLU A 149 -7.87 -4.06 3.47
N GLU A 150 -7.97 -2.97 4.24
CA GLU A 150 -9.06 -2.01 4.11
C GLU A 150 -8.52 -0.59 4.33
N PHE A 151 -8.94 0.35 3.48
CA PHE A 151 -8.68 1.77 3.63
C PHE A 151 -9.96 2.49 4.06
N ARG A 152 -9.88 3.25 5.14
CA ARG A 152 -10.95 4.09 5.68
C ARG A 152 -10.53 5.55 5.68
N HIS A 153 -11.48 6.45 5.77
CA HIS A 153 -11.22 7.91 5.79
C HIS A 153 -10.32 8.36 4.64
N LEU A 154 -10.53 7.75 3.47
CA LEU A 154 -9.73 8.00 2.27
C LEU A 154 -10.02 9.41 1.74
N ILE A 155 -8.97 10.21 1.62
CA ILE A 155 -9.05 11.58 1.10
C ILE A 155 -8.02 11.73 0.00
N PHE A 156 -8.50 12.01 -1.22
CA PHE A 156 -7.64 12.33 -2.36
C PHE A 156 -7.32 13.82 -2.34
N THR A 157 -6.10 14.14 -1.94
CA THR A 157 -5.61 15.51 -1.87
C THR A 157 -4.10 15.51 -1.94
N GLU A 158 -3.53 16.59 -2.46
CA GLU A 158 -2.08 16.77 -2.52
C GLU A 158 -1.45 16.63 -1.13
N GLN A 159 -0.39 15.82 -1.05
CA GLN A 159 0.36 15.59 0.18
C GLN A 159 1.63 16.44 0.20
N SER A 160 1.96 16.96 1.39
CA SER A 160 3.19 17.73 1.56
C SER A 160 4.43 16.85 1.35
N PRO A 161 5.40 17.25 0.50
CA PRO A 161 6.64 16.50 0.29
C PRO A 161 7.42 16.22 1.57
N PHE A 162 7.33 17.11 2.56
CA PHE A 162 8.02 16.96 3.85
C PHE A 162 7.58 15.74 4.67
N LEU A 163 6.39 15.17 4.40
CA LEU A 163 5.94 13.94 5.05
C LEU A 163 6.83 12.75 4.70
N PHE A 164 7.51 12.79 3.57
CA PHE A 164 8.31 11.70 3.01
C PHE A 164 9.82 11.92 3.18
N GLU A 165 10.20 12.91 3.96
CA GLU A 165 11.60 13.17 4.32
C GLU A 165 11.89 12.67 5.75
N LEU A 166 13.17 12.37 6.01
CA LEU A 166 13.60 12.01 7.36
C LEU A 166 13.39 13.19 8.31
N PRO A 167 12.71 12.99 9.46
CA PRO A 167 12.62 14.02 10.49
C PRO A 167 14.03 14.43 10.96
N GLN A 168 14.20 15.72 11.20
CA GLN A 168 15.46 16.25 11.72
C GLN A 168 15.82 15.65 13.08
N ARG A 169 17.12 15.56 13.39
CA ARG A 169 17.67 15.12 14.67
C ARG A 169 17.40 13.64 15.02
N LEU A 170 17.37 12.77 14.01
CA LEU A 170 17.40 11.33 14.18
C LEU A 170 18.79 10.81 13.88
N ASP A 171 19.32 9.95 14.76
CA ASP A 171 20.59 9.25 14.54
C ASP A 171 20.35 7.99 13.70
N ARG A 172 21.25 7.71 12.75
CA ARG A 172 21.19 6.46 12.00
C ARG A 172 21.64 5.31 12.88
N ALA A 173 20.78 4.30 13.06
CA ALA A 173 21.12 3.07 13.75
C ALA A 173 21.61 2.00 12.76
N ASN A 174 22.50 1.13 13.20
CA ASN A 174 22.88 -0.04 12.41
C ASN A 174 21.79 -1.12 12.55
N PRO A 175 21.38 -1.76 11.46
CA PRO A 175 20.44 -2.89 11.53
C PRO A 175 21.07 -4.02 12.34
N PRO A 176 20.30 -4.74 13.17
CA PRO A 176 20.78 -5.90 13.88
C PRO A 176 21.24 -6.98 12.88
N VAL A 177 22.34 -7.65 13.17
CA VAL A 177 23.02 -8.63 12.29
C VAL A 177 22.07 -9.73 11.74
N LYS A 178 20.94 -10.02 12.41
CA LYS A 178 19.92 -10.99 11.98
C LYS A 178 18.98 -10.51 10.85
N MET A 179 19.02 -9.24 10.46
CA MET A 179 18.20 -8.68 9.36
C MET A 179 18.96 -8.61 8.03
N GLN A 180 20.17 -9.16 7.96
CA GLN A 180 21.04 -9.11 6.76
C GLN A 180 21.05 -10.43 5.96
N GLN A 181 20.14 -11.37 6.26
CA GLN A 181 20.03 -12.67 5.55
C GLN A 181 18.74 -12.77 4.77
#